data_1a836ec06a26c1f7eedb2583baeb06eb
#
_entry.id   1a836ec06a26c1f7eedb2583baeb06eb
#
_cell.length_a   1.000
_cell.length_b   1.000
_cell.length_c   1.000
_cell.angle_alpha   90.00
_cell.angle_beta   90.00
_cell.angle_gamma   90.00
#
_symmetry.space_group_name_H-M   'P 1'
#
loop_
_entity.id
_entity.type
_entity.pdbx_description
1 polymer ?
#
loop_
_entity_poly.entity_id
_entity_poly.type
_entity_poly.pdbx_seq_one_letter_code
_entity_poly.pdbx_strand_id
1 'polypeptide(L)'
;MKKLKLGFTDTHDHLMQFFYNLLANRFDIEIVDVEKETPDYLIFGDTNFGTNNKKFSKKDCIKIFYTGENQRPEDYDCHYAISFDHNFNNWHYRLPLFVIYMWSLDMIHNTKYGYYHILGEHNPILKTDFASFVVANPKCTERNEFFKKLNAIKKVDSGGPLYNNTGTNLEGEVAKIDFLAKRKFNICFESGSYPGYTTEKILHAFYARTIPIYWGSPTITSDFNVQSFINVHDFNNTDEVIEYVMRLDSDEDLYNRIISAPPLASGIPRDYMILNNFLNWFDSTVYNKIDMREE
;
A
#
# COMPACT_ATOMS: atom_id res chain seq x y z
N MET A 1 20.42 17.80 -15.22
CA MET A 1 19.17 17.60 -14.45
C MET A 1 18.98 18.78 -13.52
N LYS A 2 17.75 19.11 -13.11
CA LYS A 2 17.46 20.13 -12.11
C LYS A 2 18.00 19.66 -10.75
N LYS A 3 18.66 20.54 -10.00
CA LYS A 3 19.18 20.22 -8.66
C LYS A 3 18.05 20.21 -7.65
N LEU A 4 18.07 19.26 -6.70
CA LEU A 4 17.09 19.09 -5.65
C LEU A 4 17.80 18.84 -4.31
N LYS A 5 17.86 19.86 -3.44
CA LYS A 5 18.42 19.75 -2.09
C LYS A 5 17.34 19.23 -1.15
N LEU A 6 17.41 17.93 -0.83
CA LEU A 6 16.34 17.16 -0.18
C LEU A 6 16.75 16.69 1.21
N GLY A 7 15.88 16.93 2.18
CA GLY A 7 16.00 16.39 3.54
C GLY A 7 14.85 15.47 3.88
N PHE A 8 15.08 14.58 4.84
CA PHE A 8 14.06 13.67 5.38
C PHE A 8 14.05 13.74 6.91
N THR A 9 12.86 13.64 7.50
CA THR A 9 12.68 13.49 8.95
C THR A 9 11.40 12.76 9.28
N ASP A 10 11.28 12.26 10.51
CA ASP A 10 10.08 11.55 10.97
C ASP A 10 9.64 10.42 10.02
N THR A 11 10.59 9.64 9.52
CA THR A 11 10.35 8.56 8.57
C THR A 11 11.41 7.45 8.73
N HIS A 12 11.25 6.35 8.02
CA HIS A 12 12.18 5.21 8.04
C HIS A 12 13.01 5.13 6.75
N ASP A 13 14.15 4.43 6.83
CA ASP A 13 15.16 4.37 5.76
C ASP A 13 14.60 3.86 4.42
N HIS A 14 13.70 2.87 4.44
CA HIS A 14 13.10 2.35 3.20
C HIS A 14 12.29 3.41 2.44
N LEU A 15 11.59 4.29 3.14
CA LEU A 15 10.84 5.37 2.51
C LEU A 15 11.77 6.44 1.96
N MET A 16 12.83 6.79 2.70
CA MET A 16 13.87 7.70 2.21
C MET A 16 14.50 7.17 0.92
N GLN A 17 14.90 5.90 0.91
CA GLN A 17 15.47 5.24 -0.27
C GLN A 17 14.47 5.20 -1.44
N PHE A 18 13.20 4.94 -1.16
CA PHE A 18 12.16 4.95 -2.18
C PHE A 18 12.03 6.31 -2.86
N PHE A 19 11.85 7.40 -2.10
CA PHE A 19 11.72 8.74 -2.68
C PHE A 19 13.00 9.21 -3.36
N TYR A 20 14.18 8.88 -2.81
CA TYR A 20 15.44 9.13 -3.48
C TYR A 20 15.49 8.48 -4.86
N ASN A 21 15.26 7.18 -4.94
CA ASN A 21 15.30 6.43 -6.21
C ASN A 21 14.25 6.93 -7.20
N LEU A 22 13.06 7.26 -6.71
CA LEU A 22 11.96 7.77 -7.53
C LEU A 22 12.32 9.14 -8.15
N LEU A 23 12.76 10.09 -7.35
CA LEU A 23 13.07 11.46 -7.77
C LEU A 23 14.37 11.55 -8.59
N ALA A 24 15.35 10.66 -8.33
CA ALA A 24 16.60 10.57 -9.09
C ALA A 24 16.41 10.26 -10.58
N ASN A 25 15.23 9.76 -10.97
CA ASN A 25 14.88 9.61 -12.38
C ASN A 25 14.76 10.96 -13.13
N ARG A 26 14.61 12.08 -12.41
CA ARG A 26 14.38 13.40 -13.03
C ARG A 26 15.28 14.51 -12.47
N PHE A 27 15.75 14.36 -11.22
CA PHE A 27 16.50 15.39 -10.50
C PHE A 27 17.91 14.92 -10.16
N ASP A 28 18.83 15.87 -10.06
CA ASP A 28 20.16 15.71 -9.45
C ASP A 28 20.00 15.98 -7.95
N ILE A 29 19.96 14.91 -7.13
CA ILE A 29 19.56 14.99 -5.72
C ILE A 29 20.79 15.14 -4.83
N GLU A 30 20.79 16.19 -4.01
CA GLU A 30 21.66 16.37 -2.88
C GLU A 30 20.90 16.08 -1.59
N ILE A 31 21.24 14.98 -0.89
CA ILE A 31 20.67 14.66 0.41
C ILE A 31 21.41 15.41 1.49
N VAL A 32 20.69 16.14 2.33
CA VAL A 32 21.25 16.87 3.45
C VAL A 32 20.86 16.27 4.79
N ASP A 33 21.79 16.37 5.73
CA ASP A 33 21.55 16.04 7.14
C ASP A 33 20.75 17.19 7.79
N VAL A 34 19.48 16.98 8.01
CA VAL A 34 18.54 17.99 8.54
C VAL A 34 18.87 18.47 9.97
N GLU A 35 19.74 17.76 10.70
CA GLU A 35 20.24 18.25 12.01
C GLU A 35 21.40 19.27 11.85
N LYS A 36 21.99 19.39 10.66
CA LYS A 36 23.12 20.29 10.37
C LYS A 36 22.77 21.42 9.41
N GLU A 37 21.81 21.17 8.53
CA GLU A 37 21.48 22.10 7.46
C GLU A 37 19.99 22.06 7.12
N THR A 38 19.42 23.21 6.78
CA THR A 38 18.05 23.32 6.28
C THR A 38 17.98 22.91 4.83
N PRO A 39 17.15 21.91 4.43
CA PRO A 39 16.96 21.54 3.03
C PRO A 39 16.09 22.57 2.31
N ASP A 40 16.11 22.56 0.97
CA ASP A 40 15.12 23.28 0.17
C ASP A 40 13.75 22.59 0.22
N TYR A 41 13.76 21.25 0.21
CA TYR A 41 12.59 20.39 0.28
C TYR A 41 12.74 19.40 1.44
N LEU A 42 11.73 19.34 2.30
CA LEU A 42 11.68 18.43 3.44
C LEU A 42 10.52 17.44 3.27
N ILE A 43 10.82 16.17 3.04
CA ILE A 43 9.83 15.09 3.12
C ILE A 43 9.79 14.58 4.55
N PHE A 44 8.60 14.55 5.15
CA PHE A 44 8.42 14.08 6.52
C PHE A 44 7.19 13.20 6.67
N GLY A 45 7.28 12.24 7.59
CA GLY A 45 6.22 11.28 7.88
C GLY A 45 5.26 11.75 8.96
N ASP A 46 4.39 10.81 9.37
CA ASP A 46 3.39 11.03 10.40
C ASP A 46 3.97 10.89 11.84
N THR A 47 3.13 11.22 12.82
CA THR A 47 3.54 11.25 14.24
C THR A 47 3.95 9.89 14.83
N ASN A 48 3.70 8.77 14.14
CA ASN A 48 4.21 7.46 14.58
C ASN A 48 5.75 7.38 14.47
N PHE A 49 6.35 8.21 13.60
CA PHE A 49 7.80 8.23 13.36
C PHE A 49 8.51 9.41 14.04
N GLY A 50 7.78 10.41 14.53
CA GLY A 50 8.38 11.53 15.23
C GLY A 50 7.66 12.86 15.04
N THR A 51 8.31 13.93 15.49
CA THR A 51 7.79 15.30 15.40
C THR A 51 8.90 16.33 15.08
N ASN A 52 10.04 15.88 14.56
CA ASN A 52 11.17 16.77 14.23
C ASN A 52 10.84 17.75 13.11
N ASN A 53 9.86 17.41 12.24
CA ASN A 53 9.36 18.33 11.21
C ASN A 53 8.90 19.68 11.78
N LYS A 54 8.53 19.75 13.07
CA LYS A 54 8.12 20.98 13.75
C LYS A 54 9.27 21.97 14.00
N LYS A 55 10.54 21.53 13.85
CA LYS A 55 11.72 22.43 13.90
C LYS A 55 11.81 23.32 12.66
N PHE A 56 11.14 22.95 11.56
CA PHE A 56 11.19 23.64 10.27
C PHE A 56 9.90 24.40 10.01
N SER A 57 10.00 25.71 9.75
CA SER A 57 8.84 26.49 9.33
C SER A 57 8.62 26.39 7.82
N LYS A 58 7.41 26.72 7.36
CA LYS A 58 7.10 26.82 5.92
C LYS A 58 7.88 27.92 5.20
N LYS A 59 8.50 28.84 5.94
CA LYS A 59 9.37 29.89 5.36
C LYS A 59 10.78 29.41 5.07
N ASP A 60 11.23 28.37 5.80
CA ASP A 60 12.60 27.88 5.70
C ASP A 60 12.76 26.88 4.56
N CYS A 61 11.78 26.01 4.34
CA CYS A 61 11.82 24.97 3.33
C CYS A 61 10.42 24.61 2.79
N ILE A 62 10.35 23.96 1.61
CA ILE A 62 9.10 23.33 1.14
C ILE A 62 8.86 22.06 1.93
N LYS A 63 7.84 22.05 2.76
CA LYS A 63 7.44 20.91 3.59
C LYS A 63 6.46 20.01 2.82
N ILE A 64 6.80 18.73 2.68
CA ILE A 64 6.02 17.71 1.96
C ILE A 64 5.69 16.61 2.97
N PHE A 65 4.43 16.52 3.36
CA PHE A 65 3.94 15.44 4.21
C PHE A 65 3.75 14.16 3.41
N TYR A 66 4.15 13.02 3.96
CA TYR A 66 3.86 11.70 3.43
C TYR A 66 3.29 10.80 4.52
N THR A 67 2.25 10.03 4.19
CA THR A 67 1.80 8.93 5.03
C THR A 67 1.29 7.75 4.21
N GLY A 68 1.67 6.54 4.63
CA GLY A 68 1.04 5.27 4.22
C GLY A 68 0.06 4.74 5.27
N GLU A 69 -0.02 5.41 6.43
CA GLU A 69 -0.88 5.06 7.55
C GLU A 69 -2.19 5.86 7.54
N ASN A 70 -3.18 5.42 8.32
CA ASN A 70 -4.51 6.05 8.36
C ASN A 70 -4.49 7.41 9.09
N GLN A 71 -3.73 8.37 8.55
CA GLN A 71 -3.56 9.74 9.02
C GLN A 71 -4.05 10.73 7.96
N ARG A 72 -4.41 11.94 8.38
CA ARG A 72 -4.97 12.98 7.49
C ARG A 72 -3.93 14.06 7.19
N PRO A 73 -3.73 14.47 5.91
CA PRO A 73 -2.83 15.57 5.55
C PRO A 73 -3.17 16.89 6.23
N GLU A 74 -4.44 17.15 6.49
CA GLU A 74 -4.95 18.39 7.11
C GLU A 74 -4.48 18.57 8.55
N ASP A 75 -4.08 17.49 9.22
CA ASP A 75 -3.57 17.52 10.61
C ASP A 75 -2.09 17.96 10.66
N TYR A 76 -1.44 18.15 9.49
CA TYR A 76 -0.02 18.43 9.39
C TYR A 76 0.29 19.78 8.75
N ASP A 77 1.25 20.52 9.33
CA ASP A 77 1.75 21.77 8.76
C ASP A 77 2.68 21.48 7.57
N CYS A 78 2.11 21.39 6.38
CA CYS A 78 2.82 21.11 5.13
C CYS A 78 2.38 22.03 3.99
N HIS A 79 3.21 22.19 2.95
CA HIS A 79 2.83 22.85 1.69
C HIS A 79 2.16 21.86 0.74
N TYR A 80 2.68 20.63 0.73
CA TYR A 80 2.21 19.55 -0.12
C TYR A 80 2.05 18.28 0.70
N ALA A 81 1.14 17.43 0.25
CA ALA A 81 0.91 16.13 0.85
C ALA A 81 0.89 15.02 -0.19
N ILE A 82 1.40 13.87 0.22
CA ILE A 82 1.35 12.61 -0.51
C ILE A 82 0.71 11.60 0.43
N SER A 83 -0.50 11.14 0.11
CA SER A 83 -1.24 10.19 0.94
C SER A 83 -2.13 9.27 0.11
N PHE A 84 -2.86 8.39 0.78
CA PHE A 84 -3.84 7.52 0.14
C PHE A 84 -5.19 8.20 -0.14
N ASP A 85 -5.43 9.40 0.39
CA ASP A 85 -6.70 10.09 0.19
C ASP A 85 -6.98 10.33 -1.29
N HIS A 86 -8.27 10.33 -1.66
CA HIS A 86 -8.64 10.74 -3.00
C HIS A 86 -8.25 12.20 -3.23
N ASN A 87 -7.70 12.51 -4.42
CA ASN A 87 -7.25 13.86 -4.73
C ASN A 87 -8.38 14.87 -4.58
N PHE A 88 -8.10 15.92 -3.83
CA PHE A 88 -9.08 16.99 -3.58
C PHE A 88 -8.59 18.36 -4.07
N ASN A 89 -7.30 18.52 -4.41
CA ASN A 89 -6.72 19.75 -4.97
C ASN A 89 -5.28 19.57 -5.46
N ASN A 90 -4.64 20.66 -5.94
CA ASN A 90 -3.31 20.63 -6.53
C ASN A 90 -2.15 20.45 -5.53
N TRP A 91 -2.37 20.68 -4.21
CA TRP A 91 -1.31 20.51 -3.22
C TRP A 91 -1.18 19.06 -2.72
N HIS A 92 -2.10 18.17 -3.09
CA HIS A 92 -2.12 16.78 -2.70
C HIS A 92 -1.92 15.85 -3.89
N TYR A 93 -1.12 14.82 -3.72
CA TYR A 93 -0.99 13.71 -4.66
C TYR A 93 -1.42 12.40 -4.00
N ARG A 94 -2.37 11.70 -4.63
CA ARG A 94 -2.78 10.38 -4.20
C ARG A 94 -1.68 9.36 -4.49
N LEU A 95 -1.09 8.79 -3.45
CA LEU A 95 -0.11 7.71 -3.53
C LEU A 95 -0.34 6.71 -2.40
N PRO A 96 -1.34 5.82 -2.50
CA PRO A 96 -1.59 4.78 -1.52
C PRO A 96 -0.38 3.87 -1.33
N LEU A 97 -0.22 3.33 -0.13
CA LEU A 97 0.95 2.53 0.22
C LEU A 97 1.16 1.32 -0.71
N PHE A 98 0.08 0.70 -1.22
CA PHE A 98 0.21 -0.40 -2.17
C PHE A 98 0.93 0.01 -3.48
N VAL A 99 0.81 1.26 -3.92
CA VAL A 99 1.51 1.77 -5.12
C VAL A 99 3.02 1.88 -4.84
N ILE A 100 3.40 2.34 -3.66
CA ILE A 100 4.80 2.38 -3.23
C ILE A 100 5.41 0.97 -3.24
N TYR A 101 4.69 -0.01 -2.67
CA TYR A 101 5.15 -1.41 -2.70
C TYR A 101 5.24 -1.95 -4.13
N MET A 102 4.28 -1.63 -4.99
CA MET A 102 4.30 -2.02 -6.39
C MET A 102 5.54 -1.48 -7.11
N TRP A 103 5.84 -0.19 -6.94
CA TRP A 103 7.03 0.42 -7.56
C TRP A 103 8.33 -0.03 -6.90
N SER A 104 8.36 -0.23 -5.58
CA SER A 104 9.55 -0.69 -4.86
C SER A 104 9.97 -2.10 -5.26
N LEU A 105 9.01 -3.01 -5.45
CA LEU A 105 9.30 -4.38 -5.87
C LEU A 105 9.89 -4.43 -7.29
N ASP A 106 9.46 -3.52 -8.17
CA ASP A 106 10.03 -3.37 -9.51
C ASP A 106 11.40 -2.68 -9.49
N MET A 107 11.50 -1.50 -8.87
CA MET A 107 12.64 -0.60 -8.98
C MET A 107 13.80 -0.98 -8.04
N ILE A 108 13.48 -1.48 -6.85
CA ILE A 108 14.50 -1.69 -5.79
C ILE A 108 14.91 -3.15 -5.72
N HIS A 109 13.94 -4.06 -5.77
CA HIS A 109 14.18 -5.46 -5.48
C HIS A 109 14.35 -6.32 -6.72
N ASN A 110 14.04 -5.81 -7.92
CA ASN A 110 14.09 -6.53 -9.20
C ASN A 110 13.56 -7.96 -9.05
N THR A 111 12.41 -8.09 -8.41
CA THR A 111 11.81 -9.39 -8.09
C THR A 111 10.93 -9.90 -9.22
N LYS A 112 10.58 -11.20 -9.16
CA LYS A 112 9.57 -11.80 -10.05
C LYS A 112 8.17 -11.17 -9.87
N TYR A 113 7.95 -10.36 -8.82
CA TYR A 113 6.69 -9.70 -8.47
C TYR A 113 6.78 -8.21 -8.82
N GLY A 114 6.59 -7.85 -10.04
CA GLY A 114 6.60 -6.46 -10.47
C GLY A 114 5.23 -5.97 -10.90
N TYR A 115 5.22 -4.73 -11.36
CA TYR A 115 4.04 -4.04 -11.87
C TYR A 115 3.22 -4.88 -12.88
N TYR A 116 3.89 -5.60 -13.76
CA TYR A 116 3.23 -6.41 -14.80
C TYR A 116 2.43 -7.60 -14.24
N HIS A 117 2.68 -8.04 -13.02
CA HIS A 117 1.95 -9.16 -12.42
C HIS A 117 0.49 -8.86 -12.08
N ILE A 118 0.11 -7.60 -12.00
CA ILE A 118 -1.28 -7.19 -11.70
C ILE A 118 -2.06 -6.70 -12.92
N LEU A 119 -1.42 -6.62 -14.10
CA LEU A 119 -2.01 -6.01 -15.29
C LEU A 119 -2.86 -6.95 -16.12
N GLY A 120 -2.71 -8.26 -16.00
CA GLY A 120 -3.32 -9.23 -16.91
C GLY A 120 -4.18 -10.27 -16.21
N GLU A 121 -4.91 -11.03 -17.03
CA GLU A 121 -5.55 -12.27 -16.59
C GLU A 121 -4.50 -13.33 -16.32
N HIS A 122 -4.80 -14.19 -15.36
CA HIS A 122 -3.91 -15.26 -14.96
C HIS A 122 -4.60 -16.63 -15.14
N ASN A 123 -3.85 -17.62 -15.61
CA ASN A 123 -4.33 -18.99 -15.57
C ASN A 123 -4.48 -19.44 -14.12
N PRO A 124 -5.55 -20.18 -13.78
CA PRO A 124 -5.71 -20.75 -12.44
C PRO A 124 -4.50 -21.59 -12.03
N ILE A 125 -4.08 -21.48 -10.78
CA ILE A 125 -3.04 -22.33 -10.19
C ILE A 125 -3.72 -23.17 -9.13
N LEU A 126 -3.50 -24.49 -9.19
CA LEU A 126 -3.98 -25.39 -8.14
C LEU A 126 -3.35 -25.00 -6.80
N LYS A 127 -4.18 -24.68 -5.83
CA LYS A 127 -3.82 -24.38 -4.45
C LYS A 127 -4.32 -25.50 -3.56
N THR A 128 -3.49 -25.98 -2.65
CA THR A 128 -3.82 -27.10 -1.75
C THR A 128 -4.30 -26.63 -0.39
N ASP A 129 -3.79 -25.48 0.08
CA ASP A 129 -4.05 -24.98 1.42
C ASP A 129 -5.20 -23.96 1.38
N PHE A 130 -5.99 -23.92 2.45
CA PHE A 130 -7.22 -23.14 2.47
C PHE A 130 -6.97 -21.64 2.48
N ALA A 131 -6.50 -21.09 3.60
CA ALA A 131 -6.37 -19.66 3.76
C ALA A 131 -5.15 -19.27 4.59
N SER A 132 -4.69 -18.04 4.39
CA SER A 132 -3.57 -17.43 5.10
C SER A 132 -3.94 -16.15 5.86
N PHE A 133 -3.16 -15.89 6.92
CA PHE A 133 -3.20 -14.67 7.71
C PHE A 133 -1.79 -14.26 8.10
N VAL A 134 -1.33 -13.07 7.68
CA VAL A 134 0.04 -12.60 7.98
C VAL A 134 -0.03 -11.17 8.52
N VAL A 135 -0.06 -11.06 9.84
CA VAL A 135 -0.24 -9.79 10.57
C VAL A 135 0.66 -9.75 11.80
N ALA A 136 1.15 -8.58 12.15
CA ALA A 136 1.89 -8.32 13.39
C ALA A 136 1.07 -7.51 14.40
N ASN A 137 0.37 -6.46 13.97
CA ASN A 137 -0.34 -5.53 14.86
C ASN A 137 -1.67 -6.12 15.35
N PRO A 138 -1.89 -6.27 16.68
CA PRO A 138 -3.12 -6.86 17.23
C PRO A 138 -4.31 -5.88 17.35
N LYS A 139 -4.16 -4.60 17.03
CA LYS A 139 -5.13 -3.55 17.40
C LYS A 139 -6.45 -3.57 16.62
N CYS A 140 -6.54 -4.23 15.45
CA CYS A 140 -7.77 -4.26 14.65
C CYS A 140 -8.69 -5.40 15.12
N THR A 141 -9.77 -5.07 15.79
CA THR A 141 -10.74 -6.03 16.34
C THR A 141 -11.45 -6.81 15.23
N GLU A 142 -11.96 -6.15 14.20
CA GLU A 142 -12.69 -6.72 13.08
C GLU A 142 -11.88 -7.82 12.38
N ARG A 143 -10.60 -7.54 12.13
CA ARG A 143 -9.64 -8.46 11.53
C ARG A 143 -9.40 -9.70 12.41
N ASN A 144 -9.20 -9.47 13.70
CA ASN A 144 -8.88 -10.52 14.65
C ASN A 144 -10.07 -11.45 14.88
N GLU A 145 -11.27 -10.90 14.94
CA GLU A 145 -12.52 -11.68 15.09
C GLU A 145 -12.83 -12.46 13.82
N PHE A 146 -12.65 -11.86 12.64
CA PHE A 146 -12.83 -12.58 11.37
C PHE A 146 -11.88 -13.79 11.29
N PHE A 147 -10.58 -13.58 11.60
CA PHE A 147 -9.61 -14.67 11.64
C PHE A 147 -10.06 -15.80 12.59
N LYS A 148 -10.45 -15.48 13.82
CA LYS A 148 -10.88 -16.47 14.81
C LYS A 148 -12.11 -17.26 14.35
N LYS A 149 -13.13 -16.58 13.81
CA LYS A 149 -14.34 -17.20 13.30
C LYS A 149 -14.04 -18.14 12.13
N LEU A 150 -13.29 -17.68 11.12
CA LEU A 150 -12.96 -18.50 9.96
C LEU A 150 -12.07 -19.68 10.34
N ASN A 151 -11.07 -19.48 11.21
CA ASN A 151 -10.17 -20.53 11.68
C ASN A 151 -10.88 -21.60 12.54
N ALA A 152 -11.97 -21.26 13.20
CA ALA A 152 -12.79 -22.22 13.94
C ALA A 152 -13.58 -23.18 13.02
N ILE A 153 -13.88 -22.76 11.79
CA ILE A 153 -14.60 -23.58 10.80
C ILE A 153 -13.60 -24.39 9.95
N LYS A 154 -12.58 -23.73 9.45
CA LYS A 154 -11.51 -24.37 8.68
C LYS A 154 -10.18 -23.70 8.97
N LYS A 155 -9.14 -24.51 9.22
CA LYS A 155 -7.82 -24.01 9.61
C LYS A 155 -7.31 -22.92 8.66
N VAL A 156 -6.97 -21.75 9.23
CA VAL A 156 -6.28 -20.65 8.57
C VAL A 156 -4.81 -20.66 9.02
N ASP A 157 -3.89 -20.76 8.09
CA ASP A 157 -2.46 -20.71 8.40
C ASP A 157 -2.02 -19.27 8.70
N SER A 158 -1.63 -19.03 9.95
CA SER A 158 -1.05 -17.74 10.36
C SER A 158 0.47 -17.82 10.42
N GLY A 159 1.13 -17.09 9.51
CA GLY A 159 2.59 -17.03 9.42
C GLY A 159 3.21 -15.75 9.99
N GLY A 160 2.39 -14.77 10.37
CA GLY A 160 2.83 -13.53 11.00
C GLY A 160 3.03 -13.67 12.51
N PRO A 161 3.58 -12.64 13.21
CA PRO A 161 3.73 -12.67 14.67
C PRO A 161 2.41 -12.85 15.42
N LEU A 162 1.29 -12.27 14.90
CA LEU A 162 -0.02 -12.42 15.51
C LEU A 162 -0.62 -13.79 15.15
N TYR A 163 -0.98 -14.55 16.17
CA TYR A 163 -1.60 -15.89 16.06
C TYR A 163 -0.79 -16.93 15.27
N ASN A 164 0.54 -16.80 15.23
CA ASN A 164 1.42 -17.73 14.48
C ASN A 164 1.11 -19.18 14.88
N ASN A 165 0.63 -19.97 13.93
CA ASN A 165 0.29 -21.39 14.12
C ASN A 165 1.05 -22.32 13.16
N THR A 166 1.97 -21.76 12.35
CA THR A 166 2.79 -22.49 11.38
C THR A 166 4.26 -22.63 11.81
N GLY A 167 4.66 -21.88 12.83
CA GLY A 167 6.05 -21.81 13.27
C GLY A 167 7.01 -21.12 12.27
N THR A 168 6.44 -20.47 11.23
CA THR A 168 7.26 -19.74 10.25
C THR A 168 7.73 -18.41 10.81
N ASN A 169 8.93 -17.97 10.40
CA ASN A 169 9.43 -16.62 10.51
C ASN A 169 9.55 -16.05 9.10
N LEU A 170 8.67 -15.12 8.74
CA LEU A 170 8.62 -14.52 7.40
C LEU A 170 9.43 -13.23 7.39
N GLU A 171 10.58 -13.24 6.77
CA GLU A 171 11.44 -12.08 6.63
C GLU A 171 11.32 -11.47 5.24
N GLY A 172 10.83 -10.23 5.19
CA GLY A 172 10.65 -9.46 3.97
C GLY A 172 9.44 -9.86 3.11
N GLU A 173 9.19 -9.06 2.10
CA GLU A 173 7.97 -9.13 1.29
C GLU A 173 7.91 -10.38 0.43
N VAL A 174 9.04 -10.81 -0.13
CA VAL A 174 9.09 -12.00 -1.00
C VAL A 174 8.72 -13.26 -0.23
N ALA A 175 9.27 -13.44 0.98
CA ALA A 175 8.94 -14.60 1.83
C ALA A 175 7.45 -14.60 2.21
N LYS A 176 6.88 -13.42 2.48
CA LYS A 176 5.45 -13.25 2.74
C LYS A 176 4.62 -13.66 1.52
N ILE A 177 4.94 -13.13 0.34
CA ILE A 177 4.20 -13.46 -0.90
C ILE A 177 4.30 -14.96 -1.21
N ASP A 178 5.49 -15.57 -1.08
CA ASP A 178 5.68 -17.01 -1.29
C ASP A 178 4.91 -17.87 -0.27
N PHE A 179 4.77 -17.38 0.98
CA PHE A 179 3.90 -18.02 1.96
C PHE A 179 2.44 -17.96 1.55
N LEU A 180 1.94 -16.81 1.11
CA LEU A 180 0.56 -16.66 0.61
C LEU A 180 0.30 -17.57 -0.60
N ALA A 181 1.27 -17.71 -1.50
CA ALA A 181 1.13 -18.39 -2.79
C ALA A 181 0.67 -19.85 -2.72
N LYS A 182 0.78 -20.50 -1.58
CA LYS A 182 0.31 -21.88 -1.36
C LYS A 182 -1.19 -21.97 -1.03
N ARG A 183 -1.86 -20.88 -0.66
CA ARG A 183 -3.23 -20.83 -0.14
C ARG A 183 -4.21 -20.28 -1.15
N LYS A 184 -5.45 -20.77 -1.11
CA LYS A 184 -6.55 -20.29 -1.95
C LYS A 184 -6.93 -18.85 -1.61
N PHE A 185 -6.98 -18.51 -0.33
CA PHE A 185 -7.46 -17.22 0.19
C PHE A 185 -6.42 -16.55 1.08
N ASN A 186 -6.46 -15.20 1.15
CA ASN A 186 -5.72 -14.44 2.15
C ASN A 186 -6.61 -13.41 2.83
N ILE A 187 -6.57 -13.34 4.15
CA ILE A 187 -7.28 -12.32 4.93
C ILE A 187 -6.48 -11.00 4.81
N CYS A 188 -7.03 -10.07 4.02
CA CYS A 188 -6.43 -8.77 3.66
C CYS A 188 -7.15 -7.61 4.36
N PHE A 189 -7.35 -7.71 5.68
CA PHE A 189 -7.99 -6.64 6.45
C PHE A 189 -6.97 -5.57 6.83
N GLU A 190 -7.29 -4.33 6.56
CA GLU A 190 -6.50 -3.18 7.01
C GLU A 190 -6.57 -2.98 8.53
N SER A 191 -5.80 -2.03 9.05
CA SER A 191 -5.83 -1.67 10.47
C SER A 191 -7.05 -0.83 10.85
N GLY A 192 -7.76 -0.29 9.86
CA GLY A 192 -8.98 0.49 10.00
C GLY A 192 -9.67 0.66 8.66
N SER A 193 -10.92 1.15 8.68
CA SER A 193 -11.71 1.43 7.47
C SER A 193 -11.76 2.93 7.23
N TYR A 194 -11.31 3.35 6.04
CA TYR A 194 -11.41 4.74 5.58
C TYR A 194 -11.34 4.81 4.05
N PRO A 195 -12.09 5.72 3.37
CA PRO A 195 -12.05 5.84 1.91
C PRO A 195 -10.63 6.08 1.38
N GLY A 196 -10.20 5.24 0.45
CA GLY A 196 -8.85 5.30 -0.15
C GLY A 196 -7.74 4.62 0.65
N TYR A 197 -7.93 4.30 1.94
CA TYR A 197 -6.91 3.65 2.75
C TYR A 197 -6.70 2.20 2.35
N THR A 198 -5.69 1.98 1.53
CA THR A 198 -5.33 0.66 0.99
C THR A 198 -3.81 0.49 1.06
N THR A 199 -3.39 -0.56 1.75
CA THR A 199 -1.97 -0.86 1.94
C THR A 199 -1.53 -2.04 1.05
N GLU A 200 -0.34 -2.55 1.30
CA GLU A 200 0.26 -3.65 0.54
C GLU A 200 -0.49 -4.99 0.64
N LYS A 201 -1.42 -5.16 1.57
CA LYS A 201 -2.02 -6.47 1.90
C LYS A 201 -2.77 -7.09 0.72
N ILE A 202 -3.61 -6.32 0.06
CA ILE A 202 -4.36 -6.79 -1.12
C ILE A 202 -3.40 -7.03 -2.30
N LEU A 203 -2.39 -6.18 -2.47
CA LEU A 203 -1.38 -6.30 -3.52
C LEU A 203 -0.58 -7.61 -3.39
N HIS A 204 -0.14 -7.94 -2.16
CA HIS A 204 0.59 -9.19 -1.90
C HIS A 204 -0.26 -10.43 -2.20
N ALA A 205 -1.57 -10.40 -1.94
CA ALA A 205 -2.46 -11.49 -2.31
C ALA A 205 -2.57 -11.63 -3.83
N PHE A 206 -2.64 -10.55 -4.58
CA PHE A 206 -2.63 -10.59 -6.04
C PHE A 206 -1.30 -11.13 -6.58
N TYR A 207 -0.16 -10.68 -6.07
CA TYR A 207 1.15 -11.23 -6.45
C TYR A 207 1.29 -12.72 -6.13
N ALA A 208 0.74 -13.16 -5.01
CA ALA A 208 0.68 -14.55 -4.63
C ALA A 208 -0.35 -15.36 -5.44
N ARG A 209 -1.14 -14.70 -6.30
CA ARG A 209 -2.27 -15.30 -7.03
C ARG A 209 -3.20 -16.05 -6.08
N THR A 210 -3.61 -15.36 -5.02
CA THR A 210 -4.47 -15.82 -3.94
C THR A 210 -5.67 -14.88 -3.91
N ILE A 211 -6.89 -15.39 -3.70
CA ILE A 211 -8.08 -14.53 -3.63
C ILE A 211 -8.03 -13.72 -2.33
N PRO A 212 -7.97 -12.37 -2.41
CA PRO A 212 -8.05 -11.52 -1.23
C PRO A 212 -9.46 -11.57 -0.61
N ILE A 213 -9.55 -11.73 0.72
CA ILE A 213 -10.74 -11.40 1.51
C ILE A 213 -10.44 -10.03 2.12
N TYR A 214 -10.98 -8.98 1.52
CA TYR A 214 -10.57 -7.60 1.81
C TYR A 214 -11.59 -6.84 2.65
N TRP A 215 -11.08 -6.18 3.70
CA TRP A 215 -11.79 -5.16 4.47
C TRP A 215 -10.85 -3.98 4.75
N GLY A 216 -11.34 -2.76 4.54
CA GLY A 216 -10.54 -1.54 4.72
C GLY A 216 -11.21 -0.37 4.02
N SER A 217 -10.68 0.07 2.89
CA SER A 217 -11.28 1.15 2.11
C SER A 217 -12.67 0.77 1.58
N PRO A 218 -13.73 1.51 1.94
CA PRO A 218 -15.05 1.31 1.32
C PRO A 218 -15.09 1.72 -0.15
N THR A 219 -14.06 2.44 -0.64
CA THR A 219 -13.91 2.83 -2.04
C THR A 219 -12.91 1.96 -2.80
N ILE A 220 -12.61 0.75 -2.33
CA ILE A 220 -11.61 -0.16 -2.90
C ILE A 220 -11.84 -0.46 -4.39
N THR A 221 -13.09 -0.44 -4.84
CA THR A 221 -13.47 -0.68 -6.23
C THR A 221 -13.03 0.43 -7.19
N SER A 222 -12.62 1.59 -6.67
CA SER A 222 -11.97 2.63 -7.47
C SER A 222 -10.52 2.25 -7.84
N ASP A 223 -9.90 1.38 -7.05
CA ASP A 223 -8.52 0.97 -7.20
C ASP A 223 -8.40 -0.38 -7.92
N PHE A 224 -9.22 -1.36 -7.53
CA PHE A 224 -9.15 -2.74 -8.01
C PHE A 224 -10.45 -3.23 -8.63
N ASN A 225 -10.34 -4.28 -9.44
CA ASN A 225 -11.47 -4.94 -10.07
C ASN A 225 -12.28 -5.74 -9.05
N VAL A 226 -13.53 -5.37 -8.84
CA VAL A 226 -14.45 -6.03 -7.88
C VAL A 226 -14.61 -7.53 -8.14
N GLN A 227 -14.36 -8.02 -9.35
CA GLN A 227 -14.46 -9.44 -9.71
C GLN A 227 -13.23 -10.26 -9.26
N SER A 228 -12.14 -9.62 -8.83
CA SER A 228 -10.87 -10.29 -8.51
C SER A 228 -10.65 -10.56 -7.02
N PHE A 229 -11.56 -10.13 -6.14
CA PHE A 229 -11.45 -10.29 -4.69
C PHE A 229 -12.82 -10.37 -4.01
N ILE A 230 -12.84 -10.77 -2.75
CA ILE A 230 -14.03 -10.77 -1.91
C ILE A 230 -14.02 -9.47 -1.11
N ASN A 231 -14.94 -8.56 -1.43
CA ASN A 231 -15.09 -7.30 -0.71
C ASN A 231 -16.04 -7.52 0.48
N VAL A 232 -15.51 -7.45 1.69
CA VAL A 232 -16.31 -7.66 2.93
C VAL A 232 -17.41 -6.61 3.08
N HIS A 233 -17.24 -5.40 2.52
CA HIS A 233 -18.27 -4.36 2.56
C HIS A 233 -19.52 -4.68 1.73
N ASP A 234 -19.49 -5.70 0.87
CA ASP A 234 -20.65 -6.11 0.05
C ASP A 234 -21.60 -7.06 0.80
N PHE A 235 -21.27 -7.43 2.06
CA PHE A 235 -22.03 -8.35 2.90
C PHE A 235 -22.60 -7.65 4.14
N ASN A 236 -23.73 -8.15 4.66
CA ASN A 236 -24.37 -7.54 5.82
C ASN A 236 -23.62 -7.85 7.14
N ASN A 237 -22.93 -8.98 7.21
CA ASN A 237 -22.22 -9.43 8.42
C ASN A 237 -21.09 -10.42 8.08
N THR A 238 -20.26 -10.69 9.08
CA THR A 238 -19.11 -11.60 8.97
C THR A 238 -19.49 -13.02 8.59
N ASP A 239 -20.63 -13.52 9.06
CA ASP A 239 -21.02 -14.91 8.85
C ASP A 239 -21.40 -15.14 7.38
N GLU A 240 -22.06 -14.18 6.73
CA GLU A 240 -22.31 -14.22 5.28
C GLU A 240 -21.01 -14.25 4.45
N VAL A 241 -19.99 -13.47 4.86
CA VAL A 241 -18.67 -13.52 4.20
C VAL A 241 -18.06 -14.91 4.31
N ILE A 242 -18.10 -15.50 5.51
CA ILE A 242 -17.55 -16.82 5.78
C ILE A 242 -18.28 -17.90 4.97
N GLU A 243 -19.61 -17.86 4.92
CA GLU A 243 -20.40 -18.77 4.09
C GLU A 243 -20.01 -18.67 2.62
N TYR A 244 -19.82 -17.46 2.12
CA TYR A 244 -19.38 -17.24 0.74
C TYR A 244 -17.96 -17.78 0.49
N VAL A 245 -17.02 -17.58 1.41
CA VAL A 245 -15.65 -18.14 1.34
C VAL A 245 -15.68 -19.66 1.32
N MET A 246 -16.50 -20.29 2.19
CA MET A 246 -16.64 -21.76 2.25
C MET A 246 -17.29 -22.32 0.97
N ARG A 247 -18.24 -21.60 0.39
CA ARG A 247 -18.82 -21.96 -0.91
C ARG A 247 -17.76 -21.90 -2.02
N LEU A 248 -16.96 -20.83 -2.08
CA LEU A 248 -15.86 -20.69 -3.04
C LEU A 248 -14.80 -21.79 -2.90
N ASP A 249 -14.55 -22.23 -1.67
CA ASP A 249 -13.59 -23.31 -1.42
C ASP A 249 -14.03 -24.66 -1.97
N SER A 250 -15.34 -24.89 -2.07
CA SER A 250 -15.95 -26.14 -2.57
C SER A 250 -16.42 -26.06 -4.02
N ASP A 251 -16.52 -24.88 -4.62
CA ASP A 251 -16.98 -24.64 -6.00
C ASP A 251 -15.79 -24.19 -6.87
N GLU A 252 -15.22 -25.14 -7.59
CA GLU A 252 -14.01 -24.89 -8.42
C GLU A 252 -14.27 -23.91 -9.56
N ASP A 253 -15.44 -23.94 -10.18
CA ASP A 253 -15.77 -23.01 -11.27
C ASP A 253 -15.91 -21.58 -10.77
N LEU A 254 -16.54 -21.40 -9.62
CA LEU A 254 -16.69 -20.10 -8.98
C LEU A 254 -15.33 -19.55 -8.50
N TYR A 255 -14.51 -20.41 -7.88
CA TYR A 255 -13.15 -20.08 -7.47
C TYR A 255 -12.31 -19.64 -8.69
N ASN A 256 -12.29 -20.44 -9.76
CA ASN A 256 -11.53 -20.17 -10.96
C ASN A 256 -11.94 -18.86 -11.63
N ARG A 257 -13.21 -18.51 -11.60
CA ARG A 257 -13.72 -17.24 -12.14
C ARG A 257 -13.11 -16.04 -11.42
N ILE A 258 -13.03 -16.07 -10.10
CA ILE A 258 -12.48 -14.95 -9.30
C ILE A 258 -10.96 -14.87 -9.44
N ILE A 259 -10.26 -16.01 -9.30
CA ILE A 259 -8.78 -16.01 -9.32
C ILE A 259 -8.21 -15.68 -10.70
N SER A 260 -8.98 -15.89 -11.77
CA SER A 260 -8.56 -15.54 -13.14
C SER A 260 -8.88 -14.09 -13.51
N ALA A 261 -9.74 -13.41 -12.77
CA ALA A 261 -10.07 -12.03 -13.05
C ALA A 261 -8.86 -11.12 -12.86
N PRO A 262 -8.59 -10.18 -13.81
CA PRO A 262 -7.48 -9.26 -13.66
C PRO A 262 -7.65 -8.37 -12.43
N PRO A 263 -6.62 -8.16 -11.60
CA PRO A 263 -6.71 -7.30 -10.41
C PRO A 263 -7.11 -5.86 -10.71
N LEU A 264 -6.69 -5.31 -11.85
CA LEU A 264 -7.09 -3.98 -12.30
C LEU A 264 -8.22 -4.07 -13.33
N ALA A 265 -9.23 -3.24 -13.21
CA ALA A 265 -10.32 -3.16 -14.19
C ALA A 265 -9.76 -2.83 -15.57
N SER A 266 -10.09 -3.64 -16.58
CA SER A 266 -9.59 -3.54 -17.97
C SER A 266 -8.07 -3.68 -18.12
N GLY A 267 -7.36 -4.16 -17.10
CA GLY A 267 -5.89 -4.25 -17.11
C GLY A 267 -5.17 -2.89 -17.20
N ILE A 268 -5.88 -1.79 -16.93
CA ILE A 268 -5.35 -0.41 -17.08
C ILE A 268 -5.07 0.16 -15.68
N PRO A 269 -3.83 0.60 -15.41
CA PRO A 269 -3.51 1.28 -14.16
C PRO A 269 -4.19 2.63 -14.06
N ARG A 270 -4.55 3.04 -12.85
CA ARG A 270 -5.05 4.38 -12.59
C ARG A 270 -3.94 5.42 -12.74
N ASP A 271 -4.28 6.66 -13.03
CA ASP A 271 -3.30 7.74 -13.29
C ASP A 271 -2.25 7.88 -12.17
N TYR A 272 -2.67 7.79 -10.91
CA TYR A 272 -1.76 7.87 -9.76
C TYR A 272 -0.85 6.64 -9.58
N MET A 273 -1.13 5.52 -10.26
CA MET A 273 -0.27 4.33 -10.30
C MET A 273 0.85 4.45 -11.34
N ILE A 274 0.83 5.49 -12.18
CA ILE A 274 1.83 5.72 -13.22
C ILE A 274 2.94 6.61 -12.67
N LEU A 275 4.15 6.06 -12.54
CA LEU A 275 5.31 6.73 -11.98
C LEU A 275 5.59 8.10 -12.62
N ASN A 276 5.50 8.20 -13.94
CA ASN A 276 5.72 9.46 -14.66
C ASN A 276 4.69 10.54 -14.29
N ASN A 277 3.47 10.18 -13.91
CA ASN A 277 2.47 11.16 -13.49
C ASN A 277 2.86 11.78 -12.14
N PHE A 278 3.39 10.97 -11.21
CA PHE A 278 3.96 11.49 -9.97
C PHE A 278 5.13 12.45 -10.23
N LEU A 279 6.08 12.04 -11.07
CA LEU A 279 7.23 12.87 -11.42
C LEU A 279 6.84 14.18 -12.12
N ASN A 280 5.79 14.15 -12.96
CA ASN A 280 5.24 15.34 -13.60
C ASN A 280 4.60 16.29 -12.59
N TRP A 281 3.79 15.75 -11.67
CA TRP A 281 3.20 16.53 -10.58
C TRP A 281 4.28 17.16 -9.70
N PHE A 282 5.27 16.38 -9.28
CA PHE A 282 6.36 16.88 -8.44
C PHE A 282 7.13 18.00 -9.14
N ASP A 283 7.49 17.81 -10.39
CA ASP A 283 8.23 18.81 -11.18
C ASP A 283 7.42 20.10 -11.42
N SER A 284 6.16 19.96 -11.83
CA SER A 284 5.33 21.13 -12.19
C SER A 284 4.72 21.86 -11.00
N THR A 285 4.44 21.14 -9.91
CA THR A 285 3.67 21.68 -8.79
C THR A 285 4.54 21.95 -7.57
N VAL A 286 5.46 21.03 -7.25
CA VAL A 286 6.29 21.14 -6.05
C VAL A 286 7.59 21.91 -6.34
N TYR A 287 8.34 21.46 -7.35
CA TYR A 287 9.66 22.00 -7.66
C TYR A 287 9.64 23.45 -8.14
N ASN A 288 8.74 23.81 -9.05
CA ASN A 288 8.71 25.15 -9.64
C ASN A 288 8.22 26.26 -8.68
N LYS A 289 7.82 25.94 -7.46
CA LYS A 289 7.37 26.95 -6.47
C LYS A 289 8.47 27.50 -5.56
N ILE A 290 9.69 27.00 -5.67
CA ILE A 290 10.82 27.62 -4.95
C ILE A 290 11.05 29.07 -5.42
N ASP A 291 10.90 29.34 -6.72
CA ASP A 291 11.08 30.67 -7.30
C ASP A 291 10.04 31.70 -6.85
N MET A 292 8.92 31.27 -6.24
CA MET A 292 7.86 32.16 -5.73
C MET A 292 8.09 32.62 -4.27
N ARG A 293 9.17 32.19 -3.60
CA ARG A 293 9.51 32.63 -2.26
C ARG A 293 10.36 33.92 -2.25
N GLU A 294 10.92 34.29 -3.40
CA GLU A 294 11.75 35.49 -3.58
C GLU A 294 10.91 36.75 -3.94
N GLU A 295 9.60 36.61 -4.11
CA GLU A 295 8.63 37.70 -4.26
C GLU A 295 7.77 37.88 -2.97
#